data_95c1f3542369d85b5e1310c74783691e
#
_entry.id   95c1f3542369d85b5e1310c74783691e
#
_cell.length_a   1.000
_cell.length_b   1.000
_cell.length_c   1.000
_cell.angle_alpha   90.00
_cell.angle_beta   90.00
_cell.angle_gamma   90.00
#
_symmetry.space_group_name_H-M   'P 1'
#
loop_
_entity.id
_entity.type
_entity.pdbx_description
1 polymer ?
#
loop_
_entity_poly.entity_id
_entity_poly.type
_entity_poly.pdbx_seq_one_letter_code
_entity_poly.pdbx_strand_id
1 'polypeptide(L)'
;MQVRQVELSLDQAEAYDHVAALLRAAGVDLENNLLVPGRERDARVTALIGKAGSGKTLLLSELYHAMRRIGVDVVSGDYEPRRNRTKRSLAILAPTNKAASVLRMKGVPATTIHRILYTPVYDPEYEKIADWLAGQSEKPQIEDLSEAALARAFEFYQNNKSIPGALAAAGLRGSDFITGWKRREDPLDIGFIDEASMLDDRQFEDLQQIFPILVLIQIWDGSSLPTAPMSRV
;
A
#
# COMPACT_ATOMS: atom_id res chain seq x y z
N MET A 1 -24.12 -5.36 -17.32
CA MET A 1 -22.68 -5.60 -17.54
C MET A 1 -22.39 -7.02 -17.10
N GLN A 2 -22.13 -7.95 -18.02
CA GLN A 2 -21.73 -9.32 -17.66
C GLN A 2 -20.35 -9.25 -17.01
N VAL A 3 -20.28 -9.66 -15.75
CA VAL A 3 -18.99 -9.89 -15.06
C VAL A 3 -18.36 -11.06 -15.78
N ARG A 4 -17.30 -10.82 -16.53
CA ARG A 4 -16.47 -11.89 -17.10
C ARG A 4 -15.91 -12.68 -15.92
N GLN A 5 -16.42 -13.87 -15.68
CA GLN A 5 -15.78 -14.82 -14.76
C GLN A 5 -14.42 -15.16 -15.37
N VAL A 6 -13.36 -14.81 -14.67
CA VAL A 6 -12.00 -15.18 -15.04
C VAL A 6 -11.85 -16.65 -14.66
N GLU A 7 -11.54 -17.50 -15.63
CA GLU A 7 -11.22 -18.91 -15.40
C GLU A 7 -9.79 -19.01 -14.88
N LEU A 8 -9.62 -19.37 -13.62
CA LEU A 8 -8.32 -19.63 -13.01
C LEU A 8 -7.85 -21.03 -13.41
N SER A 9 -6.54 -21.22 -13.66
CA SER A 9 -5.95 -22.55 -13.77
C SER A 9 -6.02 -23.29 -12.42
N LEU A 10 -5.81 -24.61 -12.43
CA LEU A 10 -5.82 -25.40 -11.20
C LEU A 10 -4.85 -24.86 -10.14
N ASP A 11 -3.60 -24.56 -10.53
CA ASP A 11 -2.60 -24.00 -9.63
C ASP A 11 -3.01 -22.62 -9.09
N GLN A 12 -3.64 -21.79 -9.93
CA GLN A 12 -4.14 -20.48 -9.52
C GLN A 12 -5.34 -20.60 -8.57
N ALA A 13 -6.22 -21.55 -8.79
CA ALA A 13 -7.36 -21.82 -7.90
C ALA A 13 -6.88 -22.32 -6.54
N GLU A 14 -5.94 -23.25 -6.50
CA GLU A 14 -5.32 -23.72 -5.25
C GLU A 14 -4.64 -22.58 -4.47
N ALA A 15 -3.89 -21.73 -5.17
CA ALA A 15 -3.26 -20.55 -4.57
C ALA A 15 -4.30 -19.53 -4.07
N TYR A 16 -5.40 -19.35 -4.78
CA TYR A 16 -6.52 -18.51 -4.34
C TYR A 16 -7.13 -19.04 -3.05
N ASP A 17 -7.44 -20.35 -3.00
CA ASP A 17 -8.06 -20.99 -1.85
C ASP A 17 -7.15 -20.93 -0.62
N HIS A 18 -5.84 -21.09 -0.82
CA HIS A 18 -4.85 -20.95 0.26
C HIS A 18 -4.85 -19.54 0.86
N VAL A 19 -4.84 -18.49 0.02
CA VAL A 19 -4.92 -17.11 0.50
C VAL A 19 -6.29 -16.82 1.12
N ALA A 20 -7.37 -17.35 0.54
CA ALA A 20 -8.72 -17.19 1.09
C ALA A 20 -8.85 -17.82 2.50
N ALA A 21 -8.22 -18.97 2.73
CA ALA A 21 -8.17 -19.60 4.05
C ALA A 21 -7.40 -18.76 5.06
N LEU A 22 -6.26 -18.15 4.65
CA LEU A 22 -5.50 -17.21 5.47
C LEU A 22 -6.35 -15.99 5.84
N LEU A 23 -7.02 -15.39 4.86
CA LEU A 23 -7.88 -14.22 5.04
C LEU A 23 -9.08 -14.52 5.93
N ARG A 24 -9.70 -15.71 5.81
CA ARG A 24 -10.79 -16.18 6.66
C ARG A 24 -10.37 -16.23 8.13
N ALA A 25 -9.17 -16.72 8.43
CA ALA A 25 -8.61 -16.72 9.77
C ALA A 25 -8.46 -15.30 10.36
N ALA A 26 -8.35 -14.29 9.49
CA ALA A 26 -8.31 -12.86 9.86
C ALA A 26 -9.68 -12.19 9.85
N GLY A 27 -10.75 -12.94 9.68
CA GLY A 27 -12.12 -12.42 9.65
C GLY A 27 -12.56 -11.88 8.28
N VAL A 28 -11.86 -12.21 7.20
CA VAL A 28 -12.23 -11.85 5.82
C VAL A 28 -12.63 -13.12 5.08
N ASP A 29 -13.91 -13.46 5.11
CA ASP A 29 -14.43 -14.67 4.46
C ASP A 29 -14.90 -14.36 3.03
N LEU A 30 -14.05 -14.69 2.06
CA LEU A 30 -14.32 -14.44 0.65
C LEU A 30 -15.42 -15.34 0.10
N GLU A 31 -15.59 -16.54 0.63
CA GLU A 31 -16.58 -17.51 0.19
C GLU A 31 -18.01 -17.08 0.59
N ASN A 32 -18.18 -16.68 1.85
CA ASN A 32 -19.46 -16.28 2.39
C ASN A 32 -19.74 -14.78 2.28
N ASN A 33 -18.83 -14.00 1.68
CA ASN A 33 -18.89 -12.53 1.58
C ASN A 33 -19.09 -11.85 2.93
N LEU A 34 -18.34 -12.29 3.96
CA LEU A 34 -18.47 -11.81 5.32
C LEU A 34 -17.19 -11.12 5.82
N LEU A 35 -17.37 -9.98 6.49
CA LEU A 35 -16.34 -9.37 7.33
C LEU A 35 -16.70 -9.62 8.80
N VAL A 36 -15.91 -10.48 9.44
CA VAL A 36 -16.04 -10.72 10.87
C VAL A 36 -15.00 -9.84 11.58
N PRO A 37 -15.39 -9.04 12.59
CA PRO A 37 -14.43 -8.32 13.40
C PRO A 37 -13.46 -9.32 14.02
N GLY A 38 -12.24 -9.37 13.52
CA GLY A 38 -11.23 -10.32 13.97
C GLY A 38 -10.75 -9.97 15.37
N ARG A 39 -10.66 -10.96 16.24
CA ARG A 39 -10.13 -10.83 17.60
C ARG A 39 -8.63 -11.05 17.69
N GLU A 40 -8.02 -11.74 16.73
CA GLU A 40 -6.63 -12.17 16.80
C GLU A 40 -5.76 -11.44 15.80
N ARG A 41 -4.69 -10.87 16.30
CA ARG A 41 -3.64 -10.22 15.52
C ARG A 41 -2.41 -11.12 15.43
N ASP A 42 -2.63 -12.43 15.29
CA ASP A 42 -1.50 -13.33 15.02
C ASP A 42 -0.90 -12.98 13.67
N ALA A 43 0.37 -12.61 13.70
CA ALA A 43 1.09 -12.31 12.49
C ALA A 43 1.18 -13.56 11.62
N ARG A 44 0.64 -13.49 10.41
CA ARG A 44 0.67 -14.57 9.43
C ARG A 44 1.26 -14.06 8.13
N VAL A 45 2.29 -14.78 7.68
CA VAL A 45 2.95 -14.48 6.41
C VAL A 45 2.79 -15.69 5.51
N THR A 46 2.37 -15.47 4.28
CA THR A 46 2.36 -16.51 3.24
C THR A 46 3.04 -16.00 1.99
N ALA A 47 3.57 -16.90 1.17
CA ALA A 47 4.20 -16.54 -0.09
C ALA A 47 3.52 -17.27 -1.26
N LEU A 48 3.17 -16.50 -2.29
CA LEU A 48 2.73 -16.98 -3.59
C LEU A 48 3.93 -16.95 -4.54
N ILE A 49 4.46 -18.13 -4.83
CA ILE A 49 5.64 -18.28 -5.66
C ILE A 49 5.23 -18.90 -7.00
N GLY A 50 5.71 -18.34 -8.10
CA GLY A 50 5.43 -18.89 -9.42
C GLY A 50 6.32 -18.31 -10.49
N LYS A 51 6.47 -19.02 -11.61
CA LYS A 51 7.24 -18.58 -12.77
C LYS A 51 6.73 -17.24 -13.33
N ALA A 52 7.57 -16.54 -14.10
CA ALA A 52 7.13 -15.40 -14.89
C ALA A 52 5.99 -15.83 -15.83
N GLY A 53 4.94 -15.01 -15.93
CA GLY A 53 3.78 -15.33 -16.76
C GLY A 53 2.77 -16.32 -16.14
N SER A 54 2.98 -16.86 -14.94
CA SER A 54 2.03 -17.79 -14.28
C SER A 54 0.71 -17.17 -13.83
N GLY A 55 0.48 -15.88 -14.11
CA GLY A 55 -0.78 -15.21 -13.78
C GLY A 55 -0.88 -14.66 -12.35
N LYS A 56 0.22 -14.51 -11.62
CA LYS A 56 0.21 -13.96 -10.24
C LYS A 56 -0.52 -12.62 -10.13
N THR A 57 -0.32 -11.72 -11.08
CA THR A 57 -1.02 -10.43 -11.11
C THR A 57 -2.53 -10.59 -11.35
N LEU A 58 -2.93 -11.61 -12.13
CA LEU A 58 -4.34 -11.94 -12.32
C LEU A 58 -4.95 -12.42 -11.00
N LEU A 59 -4.29 -13.35 -10.32
CA LEU A 59 -4.70 -13.85 -9.02
C LEU A 59 -4.80 -12.71 -7.99
N LEU A 60 -3.82 -11.80 -7.95
CA LEU A 60 -3.85 -10.62 -7.09
C LEU A 60 -5.07 -9.73 -7.41
N SER A 61 -5.38 -9.53 -8.69
CA SER A 61 -6.54 -8.75 -9.13
C SER A 61 -7.86 -9.39 -8.67
N GLU A 62 -7.99 -10.71 -8.80
CA GLU A 62 -9.20 -11.44 -8.36
C GLU A 62 -9.38 -11.37 -6.85
N LEU A 63 -8.33 -11.59 -6.06
CA LEU A 63 -8.34 -11.43 -4.61
C LEU A 63 -8.73 -10.00 -4.19
N TYR A 64 -8.14 -8.99 -4.85
CA TYR A 64 -8.48 -7.59 -4.62
C TYR A 64 -9.97 -7.31 -4.87
N HIS A 65 -10.49 -7.75 -6.03
CA HIS A 65 -11.89 -7.52 -6.37
C HIS A 65 -12.85 -8.26 -5.42
N ALA A 66 -12.49 -9.48 -4.99
CA ALA A 66 -13.26 -10.22 -4.00
C ALA A 66 -13.31 -9.48 -2.65
N MET A 67 -12.17 -9.06 -2.11
CA MET A 67 -12.10 -8.30 -0.85
C MET A 67 -12.85 -6.96 -0.93
N ARG A 68 -12.76 -6.26 -2.06
CA ARG A 68 -13.46 -4.99 -2.24
C ARG A 68 -14.99 -5.17 -2.27
N ARG A 69 -15.50 -6.24 -2.90
CA ARG A 69 -16.94 -6.56 -2.92
C ARG A 69 -17.52 -6.72 -1.51
N ILE A 70 -16.78 -7.28 -0.60
CA ILE A 70 -17.23 -7.48 0.79
C ILE A 70 -16.95 -6.28 1.71
N GLY A 71 -16.38 -5.18 1.17
CA GLY A 71 -16.24 -3.92 1.88
C GLY A 71 -14.93 -3.71 2.60
N VAL A 72 -13.85 -4.44 2.23
CA VAL A 72 -12.49 -4.14 2.70
C VAL A 72 -12.04 -2.79 2.13
N ASP A 73 -11.57 -1.90 2.97
CA ASP A 73 -11.06 -0.59 2.56
C ASP A 73 -9.65 -0.70 1.99
N VAL A 74 -9.45 -0.18 0.78
CA VAL A 74 -8.13 -0.14 0.16
C VAL A 74 -7.44 1.15 0.52
N VAL A 75 -6.24 1.06 1.08
CA VAL A 75 -5.43 2.20 1.47
C VAL A 75 -4.36 2.52 0.43
N SER A 76 -4.21 3.80 0.12
CA SER A 76 -3.14 4.34 -0.75
C SER A 76 -2.04 4.97 0.09
N GLY A 77 -0.93 5.36 -0.54
CA GLY A 77 0.19 6.02 0.14
C GLY A 77 -0.15 7.35 0.82
N ASP A 78 -1.22 8.00 0.38
CA ASP A 78 -1.68 9.29 0.90
C ASP A 78 -2.87 9.12 1.87
N TYR A 79 -3.04 7.92 2.45
CA TYR A 79 -4.12 7.70 3.39
C TYR A 79 -3.82 8.40 4.73
N GLU A 80 -4.84 9.03 5.30
CA GLU A 80 -4.77 9.54 6.66
C GLU A 80 -5.16 8.43 7.66
N PRO A 81 -4.38 8.26 8.75
CA PRO A 81 -4.73 7.31 9.80
C PRO A 81 -6.08 7.67 10.42
N ARG A 82 -7.07 6.80 10.26
CA ARG A 82 -8.37 6.99 10.92
C ARG A 82 -8.33 6.37 12.31
N ARG A 83 -8.61 7.15 13.34
CA ARG A 83 -8.64 6.68 14.75
C ARG A 83 -9.66 5.56 15.01
N ASN A 84 -10.74 5.48 14.23
CA ASN A 84 -11.78 4.47 14.35
C ASN A 84 -11.98 3.78 12.99
N ARG A 85 -11.25 2.69 12.75
CA ARG A 85 -11.51 1.84 11.59
C ARG A 85 -12.53 0.77 11.97
N THR A 86 -13.72 0.88 11.44
CA THR A 86 -14.75 -0.18 11.53
C THR A 86 -14.57 -1.24 10.46
N LYS A 87 -13.77 -0.98 9.44
CA LYS A 87 -13.53 -1.84 8.29
C LYS A 87 -12.09 -2.33 8.25
N ARG A 88 -11.90 -3.54 7.74
CA ARG A 88 -10.57 -4.07 7.46
C ARG A 88 -9.91 -3.28 6.34
N SER A 89 -8.61 -3.08 6.47
CA SER A 89 -7.79 -2.35 5.51
C SER A 89 -6.92 -3.30 4.69
N LEU A 90 -6.78 -2.99 3.40
CA LEU A 90 -5.90 -3.69 2.47
C LEU A 90 -4.94 -2.68 1.86
N ALA A 91 -3.65 -2.95 1.90
CA ALA A 91 -2.66 -2.25 1.10
C ALA A 91 -2.05 -3.21 0.06
N ILE A 92 -1.98 -2.76 -1.19
CA ILE A 92 -1.28 -3.48 -2.26
C ILE A 92 -0.02 -2.71 -2.58
N LEU A 93 1.11 -3.36 -2.38
CA LEU A 93 2.42 -2.75 -2.31
C LEU A 93 3.37 -3.30 -3.38
N ALA A 94 4.24 -2.43 -3.84
CA ALA A 94 5.35 -2.81 -4.72
C ALA A 94 6.63 -2.09 -4.27
N PRO A 95 7.82 -2.66 -4.50
CA PRO A 95 9.07 -2.04 -4.08
C PRO A 95 9.38 -0.75 -4.82
N THR A 96 8.91 -0.61 -6.06
CA THR A 96 9.22 0.54 -6.92
C THR A 96 7.96 1.23 -7.46
N ASN A 97 8.08 2.52 -7.80
CA ASN A 97 7.01 3.27 -8.46
C ASN A 97 6.62 2.65 -9.83
N LYS A 98 7.60 2.08 -10.55
CA LYS A 98 7.37 1.42 -11.83
C LYS A 98 6.50 0.17 -11.65
N ALA A 99 6.84 -0.70 -10.71
CA ALA A 99 6.06 -1.90 -10.39
C ALA A 99 4.63 -1.53 -9.94
N ALA A 100 4.50 -0.57 -9.02
CA ALA A 100 3.19 -0.08 -8.60
C ALA A 100 2.37 0.50 -9.78
N SER A 101 3.01 1.19 -10.72
CA SER A 101 2.34 1.73 -11.91
C SER A 101 1.82 0.62 -12.83
N VAL A 102 2.58 -0.46 -13.02
CA VAL A 102 2.14 -1.63 -13.81
C VAL A 102 0.88 -2.27 -13.21
N LEU A 103 0.82 -2.40 -11.88
CA LEU A 103 -0.37 -2.91 -11.20
C LEU A 103 -1.57 -1.97 -11.40
N ARG A 104 -1.38 -0.66 -11.25
CA ARG A 104 -2.44 0.34 -11.49
C ARG A 104 -3.00 0.31 -12.91
N MET A 105 -2.15 0.14 -13.92
CA MET A 105 -2.59 -0.02 -15.31
C MET A 105 -3.44 -1.28 -15.53
N LYS A 106 -3.27 -2.29 -14.68
CA LYS A 106 -4.10 -3.51 -14.67
C LYS A 106 -5.35 -3.40 -13.77
N GLY A 107 -5.65 -2.21 -13.26
CA GLY A 107 -6.83 -1.95 -12.41
C GLY A 107 -6.64 -2.31 -10.94
N VAL A 108 -5.43 -2.63 -10.50
CA VAL A 108 -5.11 -2.93 -9.11
C VAL A 108 -4.49 -1.68 -8.45
N PRO A 109 -5.13 -1.09 -7.41
CA PRO A 109 -4.66 0.15 -6.80
C PRO A 109 -3.44 -0.10 -5.91
N ALA A 110 -2.28 -0.13 -6.51
CA ALA A 110 -1.02 -0.35 -5.82
C ALA A 110 -0.27 0.95 -5.52
N THR A 111 0.47 0.95 -4.42
CA THR A 111 1.40 2.01 -4.04
C THR A 111 2.76 1.43 -3.68
N THR A 112 3.75 2.27 -3.38
CA THR A 112 5.05 1.76 -2.97
C THR A 112 5.08 1.44 -1.47
N ILE A 113 5.90 0.45 -1.12
CA ILE A 113 6.18 0.08 0.28
C ILE A 113 6.58 1.31 1.08
N HIS A 114 7.48 2.11 0.54
CA HIS A 114 7.97 3.32 1.19
C HIS A 114 6.83 4.30 1.58
N ARG A 115 5.85 4.52 0.70
CA ARG A 115 4.71 5.41 0.98
C ARG A 115 3.79 4.92 2.10
N ILE A 116 3.73 3.62 2.30
CA ILE A 116 2.94 3.04 3.40
C ILE A 116 3.73 3.01 4.70
N LEU A 117 5.02 2.67 4.65
CA LEU A 117 5.84 2.54 5.86
C LEU A 117 6.27 3.87 6.46
N TYR A 118 6.49 4.89 5.62
CA TYR A 118 7.12 6.12 6.06
C TYR A 118 6.33 7.38 5.71
N THR A 119 6.39 8.36 6.61
CA THR A 119 5.98 9.74 6.37
C THR A 119 7.18 10.64 6.23
N PRO A 120 7.17 11.62 5.32
CA PRO A 120 8.26 12.59 5.23
C PRO A 120 8.30 13.46 6.49
N VAL A 121 9.50 13.77 6.94
CA VAL A 121 9.76 14.81 7.93
C VAL A 121 10.18 16.04 7.14
N TYR A 122 9.44 17.12 7.30
CA TYR A 122 9.70 18.35 6.59
C TYR A 122 10.67 19.25 7.35
N ASP A 123 11.41 20.06 6.64
CA ASP A 123 12.10 21.21 7.23
C ASP A 123 11.08 22.12 7.91
N PRO A 124 11.36 22.66 9.12
CA PRO A 124 10.41 23.51 9.86
C PRO A 124 9.86 24.72 9.12
N GLU A 125 10.61 25.30 8.17
CA GLU A 125 10.10 26.37 7.32
C GLU A 125 9.02 25.88 6.36
N TYR A 126 9.22 24.70 5.79
CA TYR A 126 8.27 24.11 4.84
C TYR A 126 7.13 23.36 5.52
N GLU A 127 7.30 22.95 6.79
CA GLU A 127 6.21 22.41 7.61
C GLU A 127 5.07 23.42 7.77
N LYS A 128 5.38 24.72 7.91
CA LYS A 128 4.38 25.80 7.95
C LYS A 128 3.52 25.85 6.67
N ILE A 129 4.11 25.54 5.50
CA ILE A 129 3.33 25.45 4.25
C ILE A 129 2.43 24.21 4.29
N ALA A 130 2.96 23.08 4.77
CA ALA A 130 2.19 21.85 4.87
C ALA A 130 0.98 22.02 5.79
N ASP A 131 1.15 22.62 6.96
CA ASP A 131 0.09 22.91 7.93
C ASP A 131 -0.96 23.88 7.34
N TRP A 132 -0.52 24.92 6.64
CA TRP A 132 -1.44 25.81 5.95
C TRP A 132 -2.25 25.10 4.86
N LEU A 133 -1.61 24.30 4.03
CA LEU A 133 -2.28 23.52 2.99
C LEU A 133 -3.31 22.53 3.59
N ALA A 134 -2.99 21.95 4.74
CA ALA A 134 -3.89 21.08 5.50
C ALA A 134 -4.99 21.83 6.26
N GLY A 135 -4.97 23.17 6.27
CA GLY A 135 -5.94 24.01 6.98
C GLY A 135 -5.70 24.08 8.50
N GLN A 136 -4.49 23.77 8.95
CA GLN A 136 -4.12 23.76 10.38
C GLN A 136 -3.48 25.09 10.83
N SER A 137 -3.02 25.92 9.89
CA SER A 137 -2.40 27.22 10.15
C SER A 137 -2.81 28.28 9.12
N GLU A 138 -2.49 29.55 9.40
CA GLU A 138 -2.62 30.64 8.46
C GLU A 138 -1.56 30.56 7.35
N LYS A 139 -1.79 31.29 6.24
CA LYS A 139 -0.86 31.36 5.12
C LYS A 139 0.52 31.87 5.58
N PRO A 140 1.59 31.09 5.42
CA PRO A 140 2.92 31.51 5.86
C PRO A 140 3.52 32.56 4.91
N GLN A 141 4.36 33.41 5.48
CA GLN A 141 5.29 34.24 4.73
C GLN A 141 6.65 33.58 4.75
N ILE A 142 7.19 33.23 3.59
CA ILE A 142 8.50 32.60 3.44
C ILE A 142 9.33 33.46 2.49
N GLU A 143 10.50 33.88 2.95
CA GLU A 143 11.35 34.83 2.23
C GLU A 143 11.71 34.38 0.81
N ASP A 144 11.96 33.08 0.63
CA ASP A 144 12.41 32.51 -0.63
C ASP A 144 11.27 32.03 -1.57
N LEU A 145 10.01 32.20 -1.17
CA LEU A 145 8.86 31.75 -1.96
C LEU A 145 7.95 32.93 -2.35
N SER A 146 7.74 33.07 -3.66
CA SER A 146 6.82 34.07 -4.18
C SER A 146 5.36 33.71 -3.85
N GLU A 147 4.52 34.72 -3.74
CA GLU A 147 3.06 34.58 -3.63
C GLU A 147 2.46 33.68 -4.73
N ALA A 148 2.99 33.78 -5.94
CA ALA A 148 2.58 32.96 -7.07
C ALA A 148 2.96 31.48 -6.90
N ALA A 149 4.09 31.19 -6.24
CA ALA A 149 4.50 29.81 -5.92
C ALA A 149 3.56 29.20 -4.87
N LEU A 150 3.23 29.94 -3.81
CA LEU A 150 2.27 29.49 -2.80
C LEU A 150 0.86 29.29 -3.40
N ALA A 151 0.44 30.15 -4.33
CA ALA A 151 -0.84 29.97 -5.02
C ALA A 151 -0.88 28.66 -5.85
N ARG A 152 0.19 28.35 -6.58
CA ARG A 152 0.30 27.07 -7.32
C ARG A 152 0.30 25.87 -6.38
N ALA A 153 0.99 25.94 -5.24
CA ALA A 153 0.96 24.89 -4.23
C ALA A 153 -0.46 24.63 -3.72
N PHE A 154 -1.18 25.71 -3.40
CA PHE A 154 -2.55 25.62 -2.92
C PHE A 154 -3.50 25.01 -3.95
N GLU A 155 -3.47 25.46 -5.20
CA GLU A 155 -4.27 24.93 -6.29
C GLU A 155 -3.99 23.44 -6.51
N PHE A 156 -2.71 23.05 -6.53
CA PHE A 156 -2.33 21.65 -6.67
C PHE A 156 -2.86 20.81 -5.51
N TYR A 157 -2.74 21.28 -4.27
CA TYR A 157 -3.22 20.57 -3.10
C TYR A 157 -4.74 20.41 -3.09
N GLN A 158 -5.49 21.42 -3.51
CA GLN A 158 -6.96 21.32 -3.58
C GLN A 158 -7.40 20.17 -4.50
N ASN A 159 -6.69 19.98 -5.60
CA ASN A 159 -7.02 18.98 -6.62
C ASN A 159 -6.48 17.57 -6.30
N ASN A 160 -5.31 17.48 -5.65
CA ASN A 160 -4.57 16.21 -5.51
C ASN A 160 -4.39 15.74 -4.06
N LYS A 161 -4.61 16.60 -3.06
CA LYS A 161 -4.43 16.33 -1.62
C LYS A 161 -3.06 15.74 -1.27
N SER A 162 -2.02 16.15 -1.99
CA SER A 162 -0.64 15.70 -1.80
C SER A 162 0.26 16.88 -1.44
N ILE A 163 0.74 16.93 -0.20
CA ILE A 163 1.66 17.98 0.27
C ILE A 163 2.98 17.96 -0.51
N PRO A 164 3.68 16.81 -0.68
CA PRO A 164 4.90 16.78 -1.47
C PRO A 164 4.70 17.24 -2.92
N GLY A 165 3.57 16.89 -3.52
CA GLY A 165 3.20 17.33 -4.87
C GLY A 165 2.93 18.84 -4.94
N ALA A 166 2.28 19.40 -3.92
CA ALA A 166 2.03 20.83 -3.83
C ALA A 166 3.33 21.65 -3.67
N LEU A 167 4.25 21.19 -2.82
CA LEU A 167 5.57 21.79 -2.67
C LEU A 167 6.37 21.72 -3.98
N ALA A 168 6.31 20.60 -4.68
CA ALA A 168 6.92 20.47 -6.01
C ALA A 168 6.29 21.44 -7.04
N ALA A 169 4.97 21.66 -7.00
CA ALA A 169 4.28 22.62 -7.86
C ALA A 169 4.68 24.08 -7.54
N ALA A 170 5.10 24.34 -6.30
CA ALA A 170 5.72 25.63 -5.92
C ALA A 170 7.14 25.82 -6.48
N GLY A 171 7.74 24.76 -7.06
CA GLY A 171 9.09 24.79 -7.61
C GLY A 171 10.16 24.21 -6.69
N LEU A 172 9.77 23.63 -5.56
CA LEU A 172 10.67 23.02 -4.58
C LEU A 172 10.99 21.57 -4.96
N ARG A 173 12.21 21.14 -4.73
CA ARG A 173 12.61 19.74 -4.89
C ARG A 173 12.50 19.00 -3.55
N GLY A 174 12.27 17.70 -3.57
CA GLY A 174 12.20 16.92 -2.34
C GLY A 174 13.43 17.06 -1.44
N SER A 175 14.63 17.23 -2.02
CA SER A 175 15.87 17.52 -1.31
C SER A 175 15.86 18.86 -0.54
N ASP A 176 14.98 19.76 -0.91
CA ASP A 176 14.97 21.11 -0.33
C ASP A 176 14.08 21.16 0.92
N PHE A 177 13.10 20.28 1.02
CA PHE A 177 12.10 20.32 2.09
C PHE A 177 11.89 19.03 2.88
N ILE A 178 12.42 17.88 2.43
CA ILE A 178 12.36 16.62 3.18
C ILE A 178 13.70 16.40 3.86
N THR A 179 13.74 16.52 5.19
CA THR A 179 14.93 16.32 6.01
C THR A 179 15.10 14.87 6.47
N GLY A 180 14.04 14.06 6.39
CA GLY A 180 14.09 12.67 6.81
C GLY A 180 12.75 11.96 6.59
N TRP A 181 12.70 10.73 7.08
CA TRP A 181 11.52 9.87 7.01
C TRP A 181 11.24 9.27 8.37
N LYS A 182 10.00 9.40 8.84
CA LYS A 182 9.55 8.78 10.08
C LYS A 182 8.72 7.55 9.74
N ARG A 183 9.00 6.42 10.41
CA ARG A 183 8.17 5.23 10.26
C ARG A 183 6.76 5.48 10.81
N ARG A 184 5.77 4.99 10.09
CA ARG A 184 4.38 4.98 10.57
C ARG A 184 4.21 3.88 11.61
N GLU A 185 3.42 4.17 12.63
CA GLU A 185 3.10 3.23 13.71
C GLU A 185 1.65 2.76 13.65
N ASP A 186 0.86 3.34 12.73
CA ASP A 186 -0.56 2.99 12.60
C ASP A 186 -0.73 1.59 11.99
N PRO A 187 -1.36 0.66 12.74
CA PRO A 187 -1.54 -0.69 12.23
C PRO A 187 -2.53 -0.70 11.07
N LEU A 188 -2.22 -1.50 10.07
CA LEU A 188 -3.09 -1.90 8.98
C LEU A 188 -3.46 -3.38 9.16
N ASP A 189 -4.38 -3.92 8.35
CA ASP A 189 -4.81 -5.31 8.55
C ASP A 189 -4.12 -6.27 7.58
N ILE A 190 -4.14 -5.96 6.27
CA ILE A 190 -3.71 -6.88 5.21
C ILE A 190 -2.74 -6.17 4.27
N GLY A 191 -1.58 -6.75 4.02
CA GLY A 191 -0.61 -6.30 3.03
C GLY A 191 -0.40 -7.35 1.94
N PHE A 192 -0.57 -6.98 0.68
CA PHE A 192 -0.11 -7.74 -0.47
C PHE A 192 1.10 -7.08 -1.07
N ILE A 193 2.19 -7.83 -1.25
CA ILE A 193 3.45 -7.29 -1.73
C ILE A 193 3.85 -8.01 -3.01
N ASP A 194 3.77 -7.29 -4.13
CA ASP A 194 4.27 -7.77 -5.42
C ASP A 194 5.78 -7.55 -5.53
N GLU A 195 6.45 -8.40 -6.29
CA GLU A 195 7.92 -8.42 -6.42
C GLU A 195 8.66 -8.51 -5.07
N ALA A 196 8.17 -9.34 -4.14
CA ALA A 196 8.68 -9.45 -2.78
C ALA A 196 10.15 -9.87 -2.66
N SER A 197 10.76 -10.40 -3.73
CA SER A 197 12.20 -10.71 -3.79
C SER A 197 13.11 -9.47 -3.70
N MET A 198 12.56 -8.28 -3.87
CA MET A 198 13.30 -7.03 -3.75
C MET A 198 13.27 -6.43 -2.32
N LEU A 199 12.58 -7.08 -1.37
CA LEU A 199 12.55 -6.65 0.02
C LEU A 199 13.88 -6.90 0.70
N ASP A 200 14.37 -5.91 1.44
CA ASP A 200 15.40 -6.14 2.44
C ASP A 200 14.81 -6.58 3.79
N ASP A 201 15.66 -7.11 4.67
CA ASP A 201 15.26 -7.66 5.97
C ASP A 201 14.58 -6.58 6.83
N ARG A 202 15.07 -5.36 6.82
CA ARG A 202 14.52 -4.24 7.59
C ARG A 202 13.14 -3.84 7.10
N GLN A 203 12.96 -3.74 5.79
CA GLN A 203 11.62 -3.46 5.21
C GLN A 203 10.64 -4.56 5.55
N PHE A 204 11.07 -5.82 5.54
CA PHE A 204 10.22 -6.95 5.91
C PHE A 204 9.81 -6.89 7.38
N GLU A 205 10.75 -6.60 8.30
CA GLU A 205 10.45 -6.41 9.71
C GLU A 205 9.48 -5.24 9.94
N ASP A 206 9.70 -4.11 9.28
CA ASP A 206 8.81 -2.94 9.38
C ASP A 206 7.40 -3.27 8.87
N LEU A 207 7.27 -4.05 7.79
CA LEU A 207 5.98 -4.50 7.26
C LEU A 207 5.25 -5.42 8.24
N GLN A 208 5.94 -6.37 8.89
CA GLN A 208 5.34 -7.26 9.87
C GLN A 208 4.81 -6.52 11.11
N GLN A 209 5.41 -5.38 11.48
CA GLN A 209 4.92 -4.57 12.59
C GLN A 209 3.63 -3.82 12.25
N ILE A 210 3.41 -3.49 10.98
CA ILE A 210 2.23 -2.76 10.52
C ILE A 210 1.10 -3.69 10.08
N PHE A 211 1.44 -4.82 9.43
CA PHE A 211 0.49 -5.77 8.86
C PHE A 211 0.54 -7.10 9.61
N PRO A 212 -0.51 -7.47 10.36
CA PRO A 212 -0.62 -8.82 10.90
C PRO A 212 -0.76 -9.88 9.80
N ILE A 213 -1.28 -9.53 8.62
CA ILE A 213 -1.39 -10.45 7.51
C ILE A 213 -0.59 -9.93 6.33
N LEU A 214 0.40 -10.71 5.91
CA LEU A 214 1.22 -10.43 4.73
C LEU A 214 1.13 -11.56 3.71
N VAL A 215 0.85 -11.19 2.46
CA VAL A 215 0.91 -12.07 1.30
C VAL A 215 2.02 -11.58 0.39
N LEU A 216 3.11 -12.33 0.32
CA LEU A 216 4.27 -12.04 -0.51
C LEU A 216 4.09 -12.69 -1.88
N ILE A 217 4.19 -11.93 -2.95
CA ILE A 217 4.07 -12.41 -4.32
C ILE A 217 5.44 -12.31 -4.98
N GLN A 218 5.98 -13.45 -5.43
CA GLN A 218 7.35 -13.54 -5.90
C GLN A 218 7.46 -14.36 -7.19
N ILE A 219 8.36 -13.91 -8.08
CA ILE A 219 8.78 -14.69 -9.24
C ILE A 219 9.84 -15.69 -8.78
N TRP A 220 9.64 -16.96 -9.12
CA TRP A 220 10.66 -17.98 -8.95
C TRP A 220 11.46 -18.13 -10.23
N ASP A 221 12.76 -17.87 -10.12
CA ASP A 221 13.71 -17.97 -11.23
C ASP A 221 14.50 -19.28 -11.27
N GLY A 222 14.19 -20.22 -10.34
CA GLY A 222 14.89 -21.49 -10.22
C GLY A 222 16.13 -21.44 -9.30
N SER A 223 16.53 -20.28 -8.83
CA SER A 223 17.55 -20.13 -7.81
C SER A 223 16.93 -20.22 -6.39
N SER A 224 17.75 -20.48 -5.38
CA SER A 224 17.38 -20.81 -4.01
C SER A 224 16.12 -20.12 -3.45
N LEU A 225 15.30 -20.90 -2.72
CA LEU A 225 14.17 -20.40 -1.94
C LEU A 225 14.63 -19.33 -0.95
N PRO A 226 13.89 -18.21 -0.80
CA PRO A 226 14.22 -17.21 0.21
C PRO A 226 14.15 -17.81 1.62
N THR A 227 15.04 -17.34 2.50
CA THR A 227 15.23 -17.83 3.88
C THR A 227 14.15 -17.38 4.87
N ALA A 228 13.07 -16.73 4.41
CA ALA A 228 11.94 -16.40 5.28
C ALA A 228 11.18 -17.68 5.71
N PRO A 229 10.60 -17.73 6.91
CA PRO A 229 9.83 -18.88 7.38
C PRO A 229 8.62 -19.08 6.48
N MET A 230 8.75 -20.04 5.56
CA MET A 230 7.70 -20.40 4.61
C MET A 230 6.91 -21.56 5.17
N SER A 231 5.61 -21.41 5.32
CA SER A 231 4.72 -22.56 5.26
C SER A 231 4.71 -23.05 3.80
N ARG A 232 5.35 -24.19 3.57
CA ARG A 232 5.24 -24.90 2.29
C ARG A 232 3.82 -25.44 2.18
N VAL A 233 3.19 -25.14 1.06
CA VAL A 233 2.11 -25.96 0.51
C VAL A 233 2.73 -26.89 -0.51
#